data_8250a957418768672642a30e01b56b41
#
_entry.id   8250a957418768672642a30e01b56b41
#
_cell.length_a   1.000
_cell.length_b   1.000
_cell.length_c   1.000
_cell.angle_alpha   90.00
_cell.angle_beta   90.00
_cell.angle_gamma   90.00
#
_symmetry.space_group_name_H-M   'P 1'
#
loop_
_entity.id
_entity.type
_entity.pdbx_description
1 polymer ?
#
loop_
_entity_poly.entity_id
_entity_poly.type
_entity_poly.pdbx_seq_one_letter_code
_entity_poly.pdbx_strand_id
1 'polypeptide(L)'
;KDWPDNNVQLWRTREDDGSDYGDTKWRYMLYDTEYSMNLWGQDNNGNTNRLQEARNKDALFDALCKNDSFKQSLADTLMDLADKNFKSADAAKKLDAMAAVYRPLMEQYKKRFGNGDVDSRVRDMKSFMANRKSQIKKHIQESLSITVK
;
A
#
# COMPACT_ATOMS: atom_id res chain seq x y z
N LYS A 1 2.40 -7.44 -2.90
CA LYS A 1 3.14 -7.97 -4.06
C LYS A 1 2.24 -8.77 -5.00
N ASP A 2 1.37 -9.57 -4.47
CA ASP A 2 0.60 -10.56 -5.24
C ASP A 2 -0.52 -9.94 -6.09
N TRP A 3 -1.01 -8.78 -5.71
CA TRP A 3 -1.94 -8.02 -6.53
C TRP A 3 -1.25 -7.49 -7.81
N PRO A 4 -1.89 -7.55 -8.99
CA PRO A 4 -3.24 -8.04 -9.27
C PRO A 4 -3.32 -9.52 -9.67
N ASP A 5 -2.23 -10.29 -9.66
CA ASP A 5 -2.21 -11.69 -10.13
C ASP A 5 -2.90 -12.63 -9.14
N ASN A 6 -2.87 -12.31 -7.86
CA ASN A 6 -3.46 -13.07 -6.76
C ASN A 6 -4.04 -12.11 -5.72
N ASN A 7 -4.78 -12.64 -4.74
CA ASN A 7 -5.37 -11.85 -3.65
C ASN A 7 -6.27 -10.72 -4.16
N VAL A 8 -7.01 -10.98 -5.24
CA VAL A 8 -7.94 -10.05 -5.87
C VAL A 8 -9.35 -10.57 -5.74
N GLN A 9 -10.19 -9.80 -5.08
CA GLN A 9 -11.63 -10.04 -5.04
C GLN A 9 -12.37 -8.72 -5.26
N LEU A 10 -13.48 -8.83 -5.98
CA LEU A 10 -14.39 -7.72 -6.22
C LEU A 10 -15.76 -8.09 -5.63
N TRP A 11 -16.42 -7.12 -5.06
CA TRP A 11 -17.75 -7.29 -4.52
C TRP A 11 -18.63 -6.08 -4.82
N ARG A 12 -19.93 -6.28 -4.78
CA ARG A 12 -20.94 -5.24 -4.78
C ARG A 12 -22.21 -5.75 -4.10
N THR A 13 -23.05 -4.84 -3.63
CA THR A 13 -24.42 -5.19 -3.22
C THR A 13 -25.28 -5.48 -4.44
N ARG A 14 -26.29 -6.32 -4.29
CA ARG A 14 -27.23 -6.60 -5.38
C ARG A 14 -28.19 -5.46 -5.62
N GLU A 15 -28.58 -4.78 -4.54
CA GLU A 15 -29.52 -3.68 -4.51
C GLU A 15 -28.94 -2.51 -3.74
N ASP A 16 -29.39 -1.31 -4.07
CA ASP A 16 -29.07 -0.12 -3.31
C ASP A 16 -29.98 -0.10 -2.05
N ASP A 17 -29.35 -0.16 -0.88
CA ASP A 17 -30.03 -0.15 0.42
C ASP A 17 -29.87 1.17 1.18
N GLY A 18 -29.25 2.17 0.54
CA GLY A 18 -29.00 3.50 1.10
C GLY A 18 -27.87 3.57 2.11
N SER A 19 -27.16 2.47 2.35
CA SER A 19 -25.94 2.48 3.20
C SER A 19 -24.72 2.97 2.41
N ASP A 20 -23.65 3.36 3.12
CA ASP A 20 -22.42 3.91 2.53
C ASP A 20 -21.80 2.98 1.46
N TYR A 21 -22.00 1.68 1.57
CA TYR A 21 -21.48 0.67 0.63
C TYR A 21 -22.57 -0.08 -0.11
N GLY A 22 -23.84 0.24 0.12
CA GLY A 22 -25.02 -0.37 -0.50
C GLY A 22 -25.45 0.27 -1.81
N ASP A 23 -24.52 0.87 -2.58
CA ASP A 23 -24.76 1.66 -3.77
C ASP A 23 -24.57 0.89 -5.09
N THR A 24 -24.54 -0.43 -5.04
CA THR A 24 -24.34 -1.35 -6.17
C THR A 24 -23.02 -1.19 -6.94
N LYS A 25 -22.10 -0.34 -6.50
CA LYS A 25 -20.81 -0.14 -7.17
C LYS A 25 -19.84 -1.26 -6.87
N TRP A 26 -19.04 -1.63 -7.86
CA TRP A 26 -17.97 -2.60 -7.69
C TRP A 26 -16.83 -2.02 -6.87
N ARG A 27 -16.32 -2.82 -5.92
CA ARG A 27 -15.20 -2.46 -5.04
C ARG A 27 -14.20 -3.59 -4.95
N TYR A 28 -12.93 -3.25 -4.92
CA TYR A 28 -11.88 -4.19 -4.54
C TYR A 28 -11.91 -4.46 -3.04
N MET A 29 -11.69 -5.73 -2.68
CA MET A 29 -11.50 -6.13 -1.29
C MET A 29 -10.02 -6.08 -0.95
N LEU A 30 -9.66 -5.35 0.11
CA LEU A 30 -8.30 -5.30 0.63
C LEU A 30 -8.10 -6.43 1.65
N TYR A 31 -7.23 -7.38 1.34
CA TYR A 31 -6.83 -8.46 2.24
C TYR A 31 -5.42 -8.94 1.87
N ASP A 32 -4.82 -9.79 2.73
CA ASP A 32 -3.51 -10.41 2.51
C ASP A 32 -2.41 -9.39 2.22
N THR A 33 -2.27 -8.42 3.13
CA THR A 33 -1.38 -7.25 2.96
C THR A 33 -0.02 -7.39 3.64
N GLU A 34 0.33 -8.58 4.15
CA GLU A 34 1.58 -8.79 4.90
C GLU A 34 2.83 -8.59 4.05
N TYR A 35 2.76 -8.77 2.74
CA TYR A 35 3.85 -8.48 1.79
C TYR A 35 4.01 -6.98 1.48
N SER A 36 3.54 -6.12 2.36
CA SER A 36 3.71 -4.67 2.23
C SER A 36 4.99 -4.17 2.92
N MET A 37 5.21 -2.86 2.83
CA MET A 37 6.27 -2.13 3.54
C MET A 37 7.69 -2.68 3.32
N ASN A 38 7.99 -3.04 2.09
CA ASN A 38 9.31 -3.53 1.70
C ASN A 38 9.74 -4.86 2.38
N LEU A 39 8.77 -5.73 2.71
CA LEU A 39 9.09 -7.03 3.27
C LEU A 39 10.09 -7.77 2.36
N TRP A 40 11.20 -8.24 2.93
CA TRP A 40 12.32 -8.88 2.23
C TRP A 40 12.93 -8.05 1.08
N GLY A 41 12.81 -6.72 1.13
CA GLY A 41 13.37 -5.84 0.11
C GLY A 41 12.62 -5.82 -1.23
N GLN A 42 11.43 -6.41 -1.31
CA GLN A 42 10.69 -6.61 -2.57
C GLN A 42 10.23 -5.32 -3.26
N ASP A 43 10.08 -4.24 -2.51
CA ASP A 43 9.67 -2.95 -3.05
C ASP A 43 10.85 -1.99 -3.28
N ASN A 44 12.09 -2.49 -3.15
CA ASN A 44 13.28 -1.68 -3.29
C ASN A 44 13.16 -0.34 -2.53
N ASN A 45 12.78 -0.44 -1.25
CA ASN A 45 12.51 0.71 -0.37
C ASN A 45 11.51 1.72 -0.95
N GLY A 46 10.50 1.25 -1.66
CA GLY A 46 9.45 2.05 -2.30
C GLY A 46 9.74 2.51 -3.73
N ASN A 47 10.91 2.15 -4.29
CA ASN A 47 11.25 2.51 -5.68
C ASN A 47 10.53 1.64 -6.72
N THR A 48 10.07 0.44 -6.35
CA THR A 48 9.29 -0.40 -7.27
C THR A 48 7.97 0.27 -7.59
N ASN A 49 7.73 0.54 -8.88
CA ASN A 49 6.51 1.18 -9.35
C ASN A 49 5.37 0.17 -9.47
N ARG A 50 4.69 -0.10 -8.36
CA ARG A 50 3.55 -1.02 -8.31
C ARG A 50 2.35 -0.55 -9.13
N LEU A 51 2.19 0.75 -9.33
CA LEU A 51 1.13 1.30 -10.16
C LEU A 51 1.31 0.92 -11.63
N GLN A 52 2.55 1.03 -12.13
CA GLN A 52 2.86 0.60 -13.49
C GLN A 52 2.79 -0.92 -13.64
N GLU A 53 3.25 -1.66 -12.63
CA GLU A 53 3.14 -3.11 -12.61
C GLU A 53 1.68 -3.57 -12.69
N ALA A 54 0.78 -2.93 -11.93
CA ALA A 54 -0.65 -3.20 -11.97
C ALA A 54 -1.26 -2.93 -13.36
N ARG A 55 -0.91 -1.82 -14.00
CA ARG A 55 -1.34 -1.51 -15.36
C ARG A 55 -0.88 -2.56 -16.37
N ASN A 56 0.33 -3.08 -16.20
CA ASN A 56 0.88 -4.09 -17.12
C ASN A 56 0.19 -5.46 -16.98
N LYS A 57 -0.37 -5.76 -15.81
CA LYS A 57 -0.92 -7.07 -15.48
C LYS A 57 -2.44 -7.16 -15.52
N ASP A 58 -3.13 -6.07 -15.22
CA ASP A 58 -4.60 -6.00 -15.18
C ASP A 58 -5.13 -5.13 -16.32
N ALA A 59 -5.71 -5.77 -17.33
CA ALA A 59 -6.25 -5.10 -18.52
C ALA A 59 -7.42 -4.16 -18.18
N LEU A 60 -8.25 -4.50 -17.18
CA LEU A 60 -9.33 -3.62 -16.74
C LEU A 60 -8.76 -2.37 -16.07
N PHE A 61 -7.80 -2.53 -15.17
CA PHE A 61 -7.15 -1.40 -14.52
C PHE A 61 -6.41 -0.50 -15.52
N ASP A 62 -5.70 -1.08 -16.51
CA ASP A 62 -5.06 -0.30 -17.58
C ASP A 62 -6.07 0.46 -18.43
N ALA A 63 -7.21 -0.17 -18.77
CA ALA A 63 -8.28 0.50 -19.50
C ALA A 63 -8.87 1.69 -18.70
N LEU A 64 -9.10 1.52 -17.41
CA LEU A 64 -9.53 2.60 -16.52
C LEU A 64 -8.49 3.73 -16.45
N CYS A 65 -7.20 3.41 -16.41
CA CYS A 65 -6.11 4.38 -16.44
C CYS A 65 -5.98 5.16 -17.77
N LYS A 66 -6.75 4.85 -18.80
CA LYS A 66 -6.86 5.64 -20.04
C LYS A 66 -7.95 6.71 -19.95
N ASN A 67 -8.84 6.63 -18.96
CA ASN A 67 -9.87 7.64 -18.71
C ASN A 67 -9.31 8.77 -17.85
N ASP A 68 -9.42 10.02 -18.30
CA ASP A 68 -8.80 11.17 -17.63
C ASP A 68 -9.39 11.44 -16.23
N SER A 69 -10.70 11.31 -16.07
CA SER A 69 -11.32 11.52 -14.75
C SER A 69 -10.93 10.41 -13.76
N PHE A 70 -10.81 9.18 -14.23
CA PHE A 70 -10.32 8.08 -13.37
C PHE A 70 -8.85 8.31 -12.95
N LYS A 71 -7.98 8.68 -13.91
CA LYS A 71 -6.56 8.97 -13.60
C LYS A 71 -6.43 10.07 -12.55
N GLN A 72 -7.19 11.16 -12.72
CA GLN A 72 -7.14 12.27 -11.77
C GLN A 72 -7.63 11.83 -10.39
N SER A 73 -8.78 11.17 -10.31
CA SER A 73 -9.32 10.66 -9.05
C SER A 73 -8.36 9.67 -8.36
N LEU A 74 -7.71 8.80 -9.13
CA LEU A 74 -6.70 7.87 -8.60
C LEU A 74 -5.48 8.62 -8.06
N ALA A 75 -4.97 9.60 -8.79
CA ALA A 75 -3.83 10.42 -8.36
C ALA A 75 -4.14 11.19 -7.08
N ASP A 76 -5.30 11.83 -7.02
CA ASP A 76 -5.77 12.59 -5.85
C ASP A 76 -5.93 11.67 -4.63
N THR A 77 -6.53 10.49 -4.81
CA THR A 77 -6.69 9.48 -3.76
C THR A 77 -5.35 8.98 -3.23
N LEU A 78 -4.40 8.67 -4.11
CA LEU A 78 -3.06 8.22 -3.71
C LEU A 78 -2.31 9.29 -2.93
N MET A 79 -2.44 10.56 -3.32
CA MET A 79 -1.84 11.67 -2.59
C MET A 79 -2.51 11.93 -1.24
N ASP A 80 -3.83 11.85 -1.19
CA ASP A 80 -4.59 11.98 0.05
C ASP A 80 -4.20 10.89 1.07
N LEU A 81 -4.09 9.65 0.62
CA LEU A 81 -3.59 8.55 1.45
C LEU A 81 -2.16 8.80 1.94
N ALA A 82 -1.28 9.30 1.08
CA ALA A 82 0.10 9.60 1.46
C ALA A 82 0.19 10.72 2.50
N ASP A 83 -0.69 11.71 2.42
CA ASP A 83 -0.68 12.88 3.30
C ASP A 83 -1.43 12.67 4.62
N LYS A 84 -2.44 11.83 4.64
CA LYS A 84 -3.29 11.62 5.83
C LYS A 84 -2.99 10.28 6.51
N ASN A 85 -3.12 9.18 5.78
CA ASN A 85 -3.07 7.84 6.36
C ASN A 85 -1.63 7.30 6.52
N PHE A 86 -0.76 7.61 5.56
CA PHE A 86 0.62 7.12 5.51
C PHE A 86 1.66 8.23 5.76
N LYS A 87 1.29 9.29 6.46
CA LYS A 87 2.21 10.33 6.88
C LYS A 87 3.36 9.72 7.68
N SER A 88 4.59 9.93 7.21
CA SER A 88 5.76 9.18 7.71
C SER A 88 5.99 9.32 9.22
N ALA A 89 5.76 10.50 9.79
CA ALA A 89 5.91 10.73 11.23
C ALA A 89 4.89 9.94 12.06
N ASP A 90 3.64 9.89 11.61
CA ASP A 90 2.57 9.17 12.30
C ASP A 90 2.73 7.65 12.14
N ALA A 91 3.16 7.20 10.95
CA ALA A 91 3.50 5.82 10.70
C ALA A 91 4.69 5.37 11.56
N ALA A 92 5.75 6.17 11.66
CA ALA A 92 6.89 5.87 12.52
C ALA A 92 6.49 5.73 13.99
N LYS A 93 5.64 6.63 14.49
CA LYS A 93 5.13 6.56 15.87
C LYS A 93 4.31 5.30 16.12
N LYS A 94 3.44 4.90 15.18
CA LYS A 94 2.67 3.65 15.27
C LYS A 94 3.59 2.43 15.26
N LEU A 95 4.59 2.41 14.37
CA LEU A 95 5.58 1.33 14.30
C LEU A 95 6.36 1.18 15.61
N ASP A 96 6.78 2.29 16.23
CA ASP A 96 7.46 2.25 17.53
C ASP A 96 6.57 1.69 18.64
N ALA A 97 5.32 2.12 18.69
CA ALA A 97 4.35 1.62 19.66
C ALA A 97 4.10 0.12 19.51
N MET A 98 3.92 -0.35 18.26
CA MET A 98 3.76 -1.79 17.99
C MET A 98 5.03 -2.57 18.32
N ALA A 99 6.20 -2.07 17.93
CA ALA A 99 7.48 -2.72 18.25
C ALA A 99 7.71 -2.85 19.75
N ALA A 100 7.32 -1.86 20.55
CA ALA A 100 7.42 -1.92 22.00
C ALA A 100 6.61 -3.09 22.59
N VAL A 101 5.43 -3.37 22.03
CA VAL A 101 4.58 -4.50 22.46
C VAL A 101 5.18 -5.85 22.05
N TYR A 102 5.66 -5.95 20.79
CA TYR A 102 6.14 -7.23 20.25
C TYR A 102 7.58 -7.58 20.63
N ARG A 103 8.42 -6.60 20.97
CA ARG A 103 9.85 -6.81 21.27
C ARG A 103 10.10 -7.90 22.33
N PRO A 104 9.42 -7.95 23.48
CA PRO A 104 9.64 -9.01 24.46
C PRO A 104 9.33 -10.42 23.94
N LEU A 105 8.30 -10.55 23.11
CA LEU A 105 7.93 -11.83 22.49
C LEU A 105 8.96 -12.25 21.43
N MET A 106 9.44 -11.30 20.65
CA MET A 106 10.45 -11.56 19.61
C MET A 106 11.83 -11.90 20.20
N GLU A 107 12.17 -11.38 21.37
CA GLU A 107 13.36 -11.81 22.10
C GLU A 107 13.28 -13.30 22.53
N GLN A 108 12.12 -13.74 22.97
CA GLN A 108 11.88 -15.16 23.28
C GLN A 108 11.94 -16.01 22.00
N TYR A 109 11.32 -15.53 20.91
CA TYR A 109 11.37 -16.19 19.60
C TYR A 109 12.81 -16.35 19.10
N LYS A 110 13.62 -15.29 19.20
CA LYS A 110 15.03 -15.29 18.81
C LYS A 110 15.86 -16.29 19.62
N LYS A 111 15.64 -16.38 20.92
CA LYS A 111 16.31 -17.38 21.78
C LYS A 111 16.02 -18.81 21.34
N ARG A 112 14.78 -19.07 20.89
CA ARG A 112 14.35 -20.42 20.49
C ARG A 112 14.75 -20.79 19.06
N PHE A 113 14.67 -19.85 18.11
CA PHE A 113 14.78 -20.12 16.69
C PHE A 113 16.00 -19.46 16.01
N GLY A 114 16.77 -18.68 16.73
CA GLY A 114 18.02 -18.07 16.25
C GLY A 114 17.88 -16.93 15.26
N ASN A 115 16.64 -16.47 14.94
CA ASN A 115 16.38 -15.38 14.01
C ASN A 115 15.34 -14.40 14.57
N GLY A 116 15.15 -13.27 13.89
CA GLY A 116 14.19 -12.25 14.27
C GLY A 116 14.84 -11.00 14.89
N ASP A 117 15.28 -10.06 14.04
CA ASP A 117 15.74 -8.74 14.46
C ASP A 117 14.61 -7.73 14.24
N VAL A 118 13.85 -7.46 15.31
CA VAL A 118 12.72 -6.51 15.30
C VAL A 118 13.21 -5.10 14.97
N ASP A 119 14.33 -4.68 15.54
CA ASP A 119 14.79 -3.30 15.38
C ASP A 119 15.27 -3.02 13.95
N SER A 120 15.90 -4.00 13.30
CA SER A 120 16.23 -3.91 11.87
C SER A 120 14.96 -3.77 11.02
N ARG A 121 13.96 -4.61 11.25
CA ARG A 121 12.71 -4.57 10.50
C ARG A 121 11.91 -3.28 10.72
N VAL A 122 11.90 -2.76 11.93
CA VAL A 122 11.28 -1.46 12.23
C VAL A 122 12.00 -0.33 11.51
N ARG A 123 13.33 -0.34 11.47
CA ARG A 123 14.11 0.65 10.69
C ARG A 123 13.79 0.58 9.20
N ASP A 124 13.73 -0.62 8.63
CA ASP A 124 13.40 -0.83 7.21
C ASP A 124 12.01 -0.28 6.89
N MET A 125 11.00 -0.59 7.70
CA MET A 125 9.64 -0.07 7.52
C MET A 125 9.57 1.44 7.66
N LYS A 126 10.28 2.04 8.63
CA LYS A 126 10.36 3.50 8.76
C LYS A 126 11.02 4.15 7.57
N SER A 127 12.11 3.58 7.04
CA SER A 127 12.78 4.04 5.82
C SER A 127 11.84 4.00 4.61
N PHE A 128 11.10 2.91 4.44
CA PHE A 128 10.08 2.78 3.41
C PHE A 128 9.03 3.89 3.53
N MET A 129 8.49 4.11 4.73
CA MET A 129 7.47 5.14 4.97
C MET A 129 8.00 6.57 4.79
N ALA A 130 9.26 6.82 5.12
CA ALA A 130 9.89 8.13 4.91
C ALA A 130 9.99 8.50 3.42
N ASN A 131 10.21 7.51 2.55
CA ASN A 131 10.32 7.70 1.10
C ASN A 131 8.95 7.66 0.39
N ARG A 132 7.90 7.15 1.04
CA ARG A 132 6.66 6.75 0.36
C ARG A 132 6.00 7.89 -0.41
N LYS A 133 5.87 9.08 0.18
CA LYS A 133 5.21 10.22 -0.48
C LYS A 133 5.92 10.64 -1.77
N SER A 134 7.25 10.77 -1.73
CA SER A 134 8.04 11.16 -2.90
C SER A 134 7.97 10.10 -4.00
N GLN A 135 7.99 8.83 -3.63
CA GLN A 135 7.87 7.73 -4.58
C GLN A 135 6.46 7.65 -5.20
N ILE A 136 5.40 7.86 -4.41
CA ILE A 136 4.03 7.94 -4.95
C ILE A 136 3.92 9.04 -5.99
N LYS A 137 4.43 10.25 -5.73
CA LYS A 137 4.44 11.35 -6.71
C LYS A 137 5.13 10.95 -8.01
N LYS A 138 6.32 10.36 -7.90
CA LYS A 138 7.08 9.85 -9.04
C LYS A 138 6.29 8.81 -9.84
N HIS A 139 5.71 7.82 -9.15
CA HIS A 139 4.96 6.73 -9.79
C HIS A 139 3.67 7.22 -10.47
N ILE A 140 2.99 8.22 -9.89
CA ILE A 140 1.84 8.89 -10.52
C ILE A 140 2.28 9.56 -11.84
N GLN A 141 3.36 10.33 -11.80
CA GLN A 141 3.89 10.98 -13.00
C GLN A 141 4.27 9.98 -14.08
N GLU A 142 4.99 8.91 -13.72
CA GLU A 142 5.46 7.88 -14.66
C GLU A 142 4.32 7.04 -15.25
N SER A 143 3.33 6.68 -14.41
CA SER A 143 2.30 5.72 -14.82
C SER A 143 1.02 6.37 -15.34
N LEU A 144 0.69 7.59 -14.90
CA LEU A 144 -0.55 8.27 -15.27
C LEU A 144 -0.32 9.55 -16.08
N SER A 145 0.93 10.00 -16.21
CA SER A 145 1.30 11.29 -16.84
C SER A 145 0.63 12.50 -16.17
N ILE A 146 0.43 12.42 -14.85
CA ILE A 146 -0.14 13.50 -14.03
C ILE A 146 0.94 14.06 -13.12
N THR A 147 1.12 15.39 -13.14
CA THR A 147 1.99 16.09 -12.20
C THR A 147 1.20 16.49 -10.97
N VAL A 148 1.54 15.92 -9.82
CA VAL A 148 0.95 16.28 -8.52
C VAL A 148 1.88 17.22 -7.73
N LYS A 149 1.30 18.21 -7.08
CA LYS A 149 2.02 19.22 -6.29
C LYS A 149 2.46 18.72 -4.91
#